data_82a7c7162666027f9ab03cd48f10a9b5
#
_entry.id   82a7c7162666027f9ab03cd48f10a9b5
#
_cell.length_a   1.000
_cell.length_b   1.000
_cell.length_c   1.000
_cell.angle_alpha   90.00
_cell.angle_beta   90.00
_cell.angle_gamma   90.00
#
_symmetry.space_group_name_H-M   'P 1'
#
loop_
_entity.id
_entity.type
_entity.pdbx_description
1 polymer ?
#
loop_
_entity_poly.entity_id
_entity_poly.type
_entity_poly.pdbx_seq_one_letter_code
_entity_poly.pdbx_strand_id
1 'polypeptide(L)'
;MIRPLLATLLVAALACGGSPSPGDDDSISAEPPEPTTDKYQPEVDEGLGASIAIVIDNSGSMEDEAKGDSRPKYIVAREAIEAMLASTDSFVAKQPDFPINVGLYRFSDRVTQMAPVARYDRAALAAALDSMPGPDGGTAIGRALDSARAGLYRAGTFRKYILVVTDGKNTNGRSPRRVAEEISRRSEGAVRMYFVAFDIDANEFAFVRDVRGEVVGASNGDALRARLDEIYRGKILSEALDAGETNPAAADSTSRKPVPPPNPK
;
A
#
# COMPACT_ATOMS: atom_id res chain seq x y z
N MET A 1 14.41 -15.96 69.83
CA MET A 1 14.43 -15.12 71.05
C MET A 1 14.06 -13.70 70.65
N ILE A 2 12.95 -13.24 71.22
CA ILE A 2 12.56 -11.87 71.59
C ILE A 2 11.93 -11.00 70.46
N ARG A 3 10.58 -11.00 70.41
CA ARG A 3 9.72 -9.86 70.19
C ARG A 3 9.75 -8.90 71.38
N PRO A 4 9.43 -7.60 71.26
CA PRO A 4 8.03 -7.12 71.41
C PRO A 4 7.71 -5.92 70.54
N LEU A 5 6.45 -5.68 70.24
CA LEU A 5 5.25 -5.09 70.84
C LEU A 5 5.04 -3.58 70.54
N LEU A 6 3.90 -3.33 69.90
CA LEU A 6 2.87 -2.31 70.11
C LEU A 6 3.23 -0.82 70.24
N ALA A 7 2.53 -0.01 69.44
CA ALA A 7 1.68 1.03 70.00
C ALA A 7 0.66 1.56 68.95
N THR A 8 -0.57 1.31 69.30
CA THR A 8 -1.82 1.83 68.71
C THR A 8 -1.96 3.31 69.10
N LEU A 9 -2.33 4.19 68.19
CA LEU A 9 -2.98 5.47 68.53
C LEU A 9 -4.18 5.72 67.65
N LEU A 10 -5.34 5.59 68.26
CA LEU A 10 -6.69 5.92 67.78
C LEU A 10 -6.91 7.39 68.05
N VAL A 11 -7.24 8.18 67.00
CA VAL A 11 -7.87 9.50 67.20
C VAL A 11 -9.14 9.54 66.34
N ALA A 12 -10.25 9.54 67.06
CA ALA A 12 -11.57 9.84 66.52
C ALA A 12 -11.76 11.36 66.53
N ALA A 13 -12.25 11.93 65.44
CA ALA A 13 -12.83 13.25 65.46
C ALA A 13 -14.10 13.29 64.56
N LEU A 14 -15.10 13.76 65.17
CA LEU A 14 -16.52 13.82 64.84
C LEU A 14 -16.86 14.46 63.49
N ALA A 15 -17.98 13.96 63.03
CA ALA A 15 -18.94 14.43 62.00
C ALA A 15 -19.19 15.94 61.89
N CYS A 16 -19.31 16.42 60.64
CA CYS A 16 -20.32 17.40 60.25
C CYS A 16 -20.87 16.98 58.91
N GLY A 17 -22.19 16.79 58.88
CA GLY A 17 -22.94 16.43 57.72
C GLY A 17 -23.05 17.59 56.74
N GLY A 18 -22.92 17.30 55.48
CA GLY A 18 -23.26 18.14 54.34
C GLY A 18 -23.72 17.20 53.25
N SER A 19 -25.03 17.18 52.97
CA SER A 19 -25.60 16.47 51.82
C SER A 19 -25.05 17.08 50.54
N PRO A 20 -24.48 16.35 49.61
CA PRO A 20 -24.25 16.85 48.29
C PRO A 20 -25.57 16.88 47.51
N SER A 21 -25.93 18.07 47.01
CA SER A 21 -26.90 18.24 45.93
C SER A 21 -26.50 17.42 44.70
N PRO A 22 -27.46 16.94 43.92
CA PRO A 22 -27.14 16.34 42.64
C PRO A 22 -26.66 17.47 41.71
N GLY A 23 -25.33 17.59 41.61
CA GLY A 23 -24.66 18.39 40.61
C GLY A 23 -24.66 17.61 39.29
N ASP A 24 -25.09 18.31 38.28
CA ASP A 24 -25.12 17.90 36.88
C ASP A 24 -23.79 17.24 36.47
N ASP A 25 -23.88 15.95 36.21
CA ASP A 25 -22.81 15.18 35.59
C ASP A 25 -22.82 15.47 34.09
N ASP A 26 -22.34 16.66 33.72
CA ASP A 26 -21.94 17.01 32.36
C ASP A 26 -20.63 16.24 32.04
N SER A 27 -20.69 14.91 32.04
CA SER A 27 -19.78 14.10 31.30
C SER A 27 -20.04 14.36 29.81
N ILE A 28 -19.40 15.42 29.30
CA ILE A 28 -19.22 15.64 27.87
C ILE A 28 -18.53 14.38 27.36
N SER A 29 -19.31 13.41 26.90
CA SER A 29 -18.85 12.37 26.02
C SER A 29 -18.25 13.09 24.82
N ALA A 30 -16.93 13.26 24.82
CA ALA A 30 -16.22 13.72 23.64
C ALA A 30 -16.55 12.73 22.53
N GLU A 31 -17.49 13.09 21.69
CA GLU A 31 -17.80 12.42 20.45
C GLU A 31 -16.46 12.23 19.71
N PRO A 32 -16.09 11.01 19.31
CA PRO A 32 -14.85 10.81 18.58
C PRO A 32 -14.87 11.77 17.39
N PRO A 33 -13.77 12.51 17.12
CA PRO A 33 -13.75 13.50 16.06
C PRO A 33 -14.25 12.84 14.78
N GLU A 34 -15.27 13.45 14.19
CA GLU A 34 -15.80 13.04 12.90
C GLU A 34 -14.60 12.83 11.95
N PRO A 35 -14.56 11.73 11.19
CA PRO A 35 -13.47 11.53 10.23
C PRO A 35 -13.51 12.72 9.27
N THR A 36 -12.49 13.55 9.36
CA THR A 36 -12.31 14.68 8.43
C THR A 36 -12.43 14.11 7.03
N THR A 37 -13.43 14.55 6.30
CA THR A 37 -13.65 14.22 4.88
C THR A 37 -12.63 14.98 4.04
N ASP A 38 -11.34 14.81 4.34
CA ASP A 38 -10.31 15.33 3.47
C ASP A 38 -10.35 14.52 2.18
N LYS A 39 -10.91 15.15 1.16
CA LYS A 39 -10.85 14.64 -0.21
C LYS A 39 -9.39 14.43 -0.56
N TYR A 40 -9.14 13.40 -1.36
CA TYR A 40 -7.85 13.18 -1.96
C TYR A 40 -7.34 14.48 -2.61
N GLN A 41 -6.19 14.94 -2.17
CA GLN A 41 -5.44 16.00 -2.84
C GLN A 41 -4.09 15.42 -3.23
N PRO A 42 -3.78 15.33 -4.53
CA PRO A 42 -2.47 14.92 -4.97
C PRO A 42 -1.42 15.93 -4.50
N GLU A 43 -0.26 15.45 -4.07
CA GLU A 43 0.85 16.31 -3.66
C GLU A 43 1.53 17.02 -4.85
N VAL A 44 1.25 16.56 -6.07
CA VAL A 44 1.75 17.09 -7.35
C VAL A 44 0.65 17.02 -8.40
N ASP A 45 0.76 17.82 -9.44
CA ASP A 45 -0.15 17.76 -10.58
C ASP A 45 -0.12 16.38 -11.22
N GLU A 46 -1.30 15.79 -11.43
CA GLU A 46 -1.44 14.46 -12.00
C GLU A 46 -1.64 14.50 -13.50
N GLY A 47 -0.83 13.72 -14.20
CA GLY A 47 -0.90 13.55 -15.64
C GLY A 47 -1.19 12.12 -16.08
N LEU A 48 -1.20 11.91 -17.39
CA LEU A 48 -1.26 10.58 -17.97
C LEU A 48 -0.14 9.73 -17.43
N GLY A 49 -0.40 8.44 -17.25
CA GLY A 49 0.58 7.49 -16.77
C GLY A 49 0.03 6.57 -15.69
N ALA A 50 0.86 5.64 -15.26
CA ALA A 50 0.55 4.71 -14.19
C ALA A 50 1.69 4.62 -13.18
N SER A 51 1.35 4.59 -11.89
CA SER A 51 2.29 4.38 -10.81
C SER A 51 1.96 3.10 -10.06
N ILE A 52 2.94 2.26 -9.87
CA ILE A 52 2.83 0.96 -9.22
C ILE A 52 3.75 0.93 -8.00
N ALA A 53 3.19 0.66 -6.82
CA ALA A 53 3.95 0.34 -5.63
C ALA A 53 3.91 -1.17 -5.43
N ILE A 54 5.05 -1.84 -5.59
CA ILE A 54 5.24 -3.26 -5.32
C ILE A 54 5.64 -3.39 -3.85
N VAL A 55 4.89 -4.17 -3.10
CA VAL A 55 5.00 -4.31 -1.64
C VAL A 55 5.25 -5.79 -1.32
N ILE A 56 6.45 -6.11 -0.82
CA ILE A 56 6.91 -7.47 -0.62
C ILE A 56 6.98 -7.76 0.87
N ASP A 57 6.34 -8.84 1.28
CA ASP A 57 6.48 -9.40 2.61
C ASP A 57 7.92 -9.94 2.80
N ASN A 58 8.53 -9.52 3.88
CA ASN A 58 9.85 -9.97 4.32
C ASN A 58 9.80 -10.35 5.81
N SER A 59 8.64 -10.80 6.29
CA SER A 59 8.44 -11.31 7.65
C SER A 59 9.08 -12.68 7.82
N GLY A 60 9.23 -13.11 9.07
CA GLY A 60 9.94 -14.34 9.41
C GLY A 60 9.43 -15.59 8.70
N SER A 61 8.11 -15.69 8.40
CA SER A 61 7.53 -16.83 7.67
C SER A 61 8.03 -16.95 6.22
N MET A 62 8.52 -15.86 5.64
CA MET A 62 9.10 -15.87 4.30
C MET A 62 10.47 -16.60 4.22
N GLU A 63 11.08 -16.95 5.36
CA GLU A 63 12.28 -17.81 5.45
C GLU A 63 11.93 -19.28 5.20
N ASP A 64 10.68 -19.70 5.41
CA ASP A 64 10.25 -21.06 5.18
C ASP A 64 10.39 -21.45 3.70
N GLU A 65 10.61 -22.74 3.45
CA GLU A 65 10.64 -23.28 2.08
C GLU A 65 9.29 -23.04 1.38
N ALA A 66 9.37 -22.61 0.12
CA ALA A 66 8.20 -22.51 -0.72
C ALA A 66 7.67 -23.91 -1.08
N LYS A 67 6.38 -24.12 -1.05
CA LYS A 67 5.77 -25.42 -1.34
C LYS A 67 6.16 -25.91 -2.75
N GLY A 68 6.77 -27.08 -2.79
CA GLY A 68 7.28 -27.69 -4.04
C GLY A 68 8.59 -27.08 -4.55
N ASP A 69 9.27 -26.26 -3.73
CA ASP A 69 10.59 -25.70 -3.99
C ASP A 69 11.40 -25.80 -2.69
N SER A 70 12.67 -26.12 -2.76
CA SER A 70 13.57 -26.19 -1.58
C SER A 70 14.15 -24.83 -1.18
N ARG A 71 13.77 -23.76 -1.90
CA ARG A 71 14.26 -22.41 -1.64
C ARG A 71 13.28 -21.65 -0.75
N PRO A 72 13.78 -20.74 0.10
CA PRO A 72 12.93 -19.86 0.90
C PRO A 72 11.93 -19.05 0.04
N LYS A 73 10.74 -18.82 0.58
CA LYS A 73 9.67 -18.06 -0.09
C LYS A 73 10.13 -16.66 -0.52
N TYR A 74 10.96 -15.96 0.28
CA TYR A 74 11.43 -14.63 -0.09
C TYR A 74 12.32 -14.62 -1.33
N ILE A 75 13.13 -15.69 -1.55
CA ILE A 75 13.93 -15.85 -2.75
C ILE A 75 13.02 -16.07 -3.96
N VAL A 76 12.05 -16.97 -3.82
CA VAL A 76 11.08 -17.29 -4.88
C VAL A 76 10.24 -16.06 -5.23
N ALA A 77 9.80 -15.28 -4.24
CA ALA A 77 9.03 -14.06 -4.46
C ALA A 77 9.87 -12.98 -5.16
N ARG A 78 11.11 -12.77 -4.74
CA ARG A 78 12.06 -11.84 -5.38
C ARG A 78 12.25 -12.15 -6.86
N GLU A 79 12.56 -13.41 -7.18
CA GLU A 79 12.75 -13.85 -8.57
C GLU A 79 11.47 -13.72 -9.42
N ALA A 80 10.31 -14.02 -8.82
CA ALA A 80 9.02 -13.89 -9.50
C ALA A 80 8.72 -12.41 -9.83
N ILE A 81 9.02 -11.50 -8.91
CA ILE A 81 8.86 -10.05 -9.13
C ILE A 81 9.88 -9.57 -10.18
N GLU A 82 11.11 -10.03 -10.12
CA GLU A 82 12.11 -9.69 -11.12
C GLU A 82 11.70 -10.12 -12.53
N ALA A 83 11.18 -11.35 -12.68
CA ALA A 83 10.63 -11.84 -13.93
C ALA A 83 9.42 -11.00 -14.41
N MET A 84 8.54 -10.59 -13.50
CA MET A 84 7.40 -9.70 -13.79
C MET A 84 7.87 -8.35 -14.35
N LEU A 85 8.95 -7.76 -13.82
CA LEU A 85 9.49 -6.49 -14.31
C LEU A 85 9.94 -6.55 -15.79
N ALA A 86 10.29 -7.73 -16.33
CA ALA A 86 10.58 -7.89 -17.75
C ALA A 86 9.36 -7.53 -18.64
N SER A 87 8.14 -7.64 -18.11
CA SER A 87 6.93 -7.20 -18.81
C SER A 87 6.87 -5.68 -18.93
N THR A 88 7.42 -4.96 -17.92
CA THR A 88 7.53 -3.50 -17.98
C THR A 88 8.54 -3.05 -19.02
N ASP A 89 9.68 -3.75 -19.16
CA ASP A 89 10.66 -3.47 -20.22
C ASP A 89 9.99 -3.52 -21.60
N SER A 90 9.21 -4.58 -21.83
CA SER A 90 8.47 -4.76 -23.08
C SER A 90 7.40 -3.70 -23.31
N PHE A 91 6.73 -3.25 -22.23
CA PHE A 91 5.71 -2.21 -22.29
C PHE A 91 6.33 -0.85 -22.63
N VAL A 92 7.35 -0.43 -21.87
CA VAL A 92 8.03 0.86 -22.05
C VAL A 92 8.67 0.97 -23.43
N ALA A 93 9.23 -0.14 -23.96
CA ALA A 93 9.78 -0.18 -25.32
C ALA A 93 8.71 0.06 -26.40
N LYS A 94 7.46 -0.38 -26.17
CA LYS A 94 6.33 -0.21 -27.11
C LYS A 94 5.59 1.12 -26.91
N GLN A 95 5.64 1.68 -25.71
CA GLN A 95 4.90 2.88 -25.32
C GLN A 95 5.84 3.86 -24.60
N PRO A 96 6.86 4.42 -25.28
CA PRO A 96 7.89 5.24 -24.66
C PRO A 96 7.35 6.55 -24.08
N ASP A 97 6.26 7.07 -24.64
CA ASP A 97 5.61 8.32 -24.23
C ASP A 97 4.63 8.14 -23.07
N PHE A 98 4.28 6.89 -22.71
CA PHE A 98 3.40 6.63 -21.59
C PHE A 98 4.23 6.44 -20.29
N PRO A 99 4.11 7.37 -19.32
CA PRO A 99 4.89 7.29 -18.08
C PRO A 99 4.47 6.08 -17.23
N ILE A 100 5.42 5.19 -16.97
CA ILE A 100 5.28 4.14 -15.95
C ILE A 100 6.25 4.47 -14.81
N ASN A 101 5.70 4.61 -13.61
CA ASN A 101 6.46 4.76 -12.38
C ASN A 101 6.34 3.48 -11.57
N VAL A 102 7.46 2.99 -11.04
CA VAL A 102 7.48 1.78 -10.20
C VAL A 102 8.31 2.07 -8.96
N GLY A 103 7.74 1.74 -7.80
CA GLY A 103 8.43 1.77 -6.52
C GLY A 103 8.42 0.39 -5.87
N LEU A 104 9.39 0.16 -5.00
CA LEU A 104 9.57 -1.11 -4.30
C LEU A 104 9.62 -0.86 -2.78
N TYR A 105 8.81 -1.62 -2.06
CA TYR A 105 8.73 -1.62 -0.61
C TYR A 105 8.87 -3.03 -0.09
N ARG A 106 9.66 -3.21 0.96
CA ARG A 106 9.61 -4.43 1.76
C ARG A 106 8.99 -4.13 3.12
N PHE A 107 8.35 -5.10 3.72
CA PHE A 107 7.82 -4.95 5.06
C PHE A 107 7.98 -6.22 5.89
N SER A 108 8.18 -6.01 7.19
CA SER A 108 8.06 -6.98 8.28
C SER A 108 7.37 -6.26 9.45
N ASP A 109 7.99 -6.10 10.61
CA ASP A 109 7.53 -5.19 11.67
C ASP A 109 7.58 -3.72 11.22
N ARG A 110 8.50 -3.42 10.31
CA ARG A 110 8.75 -2.09 9.74
C ARG A 110 8.62 -2.14 8.23
N VAL A 111 8.37 -0.96 7.67
CA VAL A 111 8.33 -0.79 6.21
C VAL A 111 9.59 -0.05 5.77
N THR A 112 10.24 -0.56 4.75
CA THR A 112 11.38 0.09 4.10
C THR A 112 11.05 0.33 2.63
N GLN A 113 11.15 1.56 2.19
CA GLN A 113 11.13 1.90 0.78
C GLN A 113 12.48 1.54 0.18
N MET A 114 12.53 0.48 -0.62
CA MET A 114 13.74 -0.01 -1.29
C MET A 114 14.06 0.83 -2.52
N ALA A 115 13.02 1.19 -3.28
CA ALA A 115 13.10 2.15 -4.39
C ALA A 115 11.88 3.09 -4.34
N PRO A 116 12.06 4.40 -4.56
CA PRO A 116 10.95 5.35 -4.60
C PRO A 116 10.03 5.06 -5.80
N VAL A 117 8.75 5.47 -5.69
CA VAL A 117 7.84 5.44 -6.85
C VAL A 117 8.28 6.54 -7.82
N ALA A 118 9.05 6.16 -8.82
CA ALA A 118 9.66 7.05 -9.80
C ALA A 118 9.61 6.41 -11.19
N ARG A 119 10.00 7.15 -12.23
CA ARG A 119 10.10 6.64 -13.60
C ARG A 119 10.79 5.29 -13.61
N TYR A 120 10.20 4.34 -14.31
CA TYR A 120 10.71 2.97 -14.37
C TYR A 120 12.18 2.93 -14.74
N ASP A 121 12.95 2.32 -13.88
CA ASP A 121 14.38 2.03 -14.05
C ASP A 121 14.65 0.58 -13.64
N ARG A 122 14.82 -0.28 -14.64
CA ARG A 122 15.05 -1.72 -14.43
C ARG A 122 16.26 -1.99 -13.55
N ALA A 123 17.36 -1.27 -13.80
CA ALA A 123 18.62 -1.51 -13.09
C ALA A 123 18.51 -1.11 -11.61
N ALA A 124 17.87 0.01 -11.34
CA ALA A 124 17.64 0.47 -9.96
C ALA A 124 16.73 -0.50 -9.18
N LEU A 125 15.67 -1.01 -9.81
CA LEU A 125 14.75 -1.96 -9.18
C LEU A 125 15.41 -3.33 -8.95
N ALA A 126 16.19 -3.83 -9.90
CA ALA A 126 16.95 -5.07 -9.74
C ALA A 126 17.97 -4.95 -8.60
N ALA A 127 18.74 -3.86 -8.54
CA ALA A 127 19.67 -3.62 -7.44
C ALA A 127 18.97 -3.52 -6.08
N ALA A 128 17.78 -2.91 -6.03
CA ALA A 128 16.97 -2.87 -4.82
C ALA A 128 16.51 -4.27 -4.39
N LEU A 129 16.02 -5.10 -5.31
CA LEU A 129 15.66 -6.49 -5.03
C LEU A 129 16.84 -7.32 -4.54
N ASP A 130 18.01 -7.17 -5.15
CA ASP A 130 19.23 -7.89 -4.75
C ASP A 130 19.74 -7.45 -3.37
N SER A 131 19.51 -6.22 -2.99
CA SER A 131 19.88 -5.68 -1.67
C SER A 131 18.90 -6.04 -0.54
N MET A 132 17.81 -6.78 -0.84
CA MET A 132 16.82 -7.16 0.15
C MET A 132 17.43 -8.09 1.20
N PRO A 133 17.40 -7.73 2.50
CA PRO A 133 17.96 -8.59 3.53
C PRO A 133 17.10 -9.85 3.73
N GLY A 134 17.64 -10.83 4.45
CA GLY A 134 16.86 -11.99 4.89
C GLY A 134 15.61 -11.59 5.67
N PRO A 135 14.57 -12.45 5.65
CA PRO A 135 13.32 -12.23 6.37
C PRO A 135 13.53 -12.15 7.89
N ASP A 136 12.71 -11.30 8.53
CA ASP A 136 12.70 -11.16 9.98
C ASP A 136 11.36 -10.61 10.51
N GLY A 137 11.12 -10.78 11.80
CA GLY A 137 10.02 -10.13 12.53
C GLY A 137 8.62 -10.56 12.12
N GLY A 138 7.66 -9.71 12.43
CA GLY A 138 6.24 -9.92 12.16
C GLY A 138 5.79 -9.31 10.84
N THR A 139 4.47 -9.15 10.66
CA THR A 139 3.84 -8.78 9.38
C THR A 139 2.97 -7.54 9.57
N ALA A 140 3.40 -6.38 9.11
CA ALA A 140 2.72 -5.09 9.28
C ALA A 140 2.08 -4.58 7.97
N ILE A 141 1.14 -5.34 7.39
CA ILE A 141 0.50 -5.05 6.09
C ILE A 141 -0.14 -3.65 6.08
N GLY A 142 -0.86 -3.27 7.14
CA GLY A 142 -1.51 -1.96 7.18
C GLY A 142 -0.52 -0.80 7.06
N ARG A 143 0.66 -0.89 7.69
CA ARG A 143 1.73 0.10 7.54
C ARG A 143 2.31 0.11 6.13
N ALA A 144 2.43 -1.07 5.53
CA ALA A 144 2.94 -1.21 4.18
C ALA A 144 2.02 -0.53 3.15
N LEU A 145 0.70 -0.72 3.29
CA LEU A 145 -0.31 -0.03 2.47
C LEU A 145 -0.24 1.50 2.63
N ASP A 146 -0.12 2.03 3.86
CA ASP A 146 0.01 3.46 4.11
C ASP A 146 1.28 4.05 3.45
N SER A 147 2.41 3.32 3.56
CA SER A 147 3.67 3.75 2.96
C SER A 147 3.62 3.75 1.43
N ALA A 148 3.04 2.70 0.84
CA ALA A 148 2.83 2.59 -0.60
C ALA A 148 1.93 3.72 -1.12
N ARG A 149 0.80 3.99 -0.43
CA ARG A 149 -0.09 5.11 -0.74
C ARG A 149 0.65 6.44 -0.76
N ALA A 150 1.44 6.72 0.29
CA ALA A 150 2.19 7.97 0.37
C ALA A 150 3.17 8.15 -0.80
N GLY A 151 3.83 7.08 -1.25
CA GLY A 151 4.68 7.10 -2.44
C GLY A 151 3.91 7.36 -3.73
N LEU A 152 2.76 6.69 -3.89
CA LEU A 152 1.91 6.86 -5.07
C LEU A 152 1.34 8.28 -5.20
N TYR A 153 1.02 8.93 -4.08
CA TYR A 153 0.46 10.28 -4.09
C TYR A 153 1.46 11.35 -4.55
N ARG A 154 2.76 11.06 -4.45
CA ARG A 154 3.84 11.92 -4.93
C ARG A 154 4.27 11.64 -6.37
N ALA A 155 3.71 10.61 -7.00
CA ALA A 155 4.20 10.12 -8.29
C ALA A 155 3.63 10.86 -9.51
N GLY A 156 2.62 11.72 -9.35
CA GLY A 156 2.10 12.59 -10.41
C GLY A 156 1.39 11.86 -11.55
N THR A 157 0.74 10.71 -11.29
CA THR A 157 -0.05 9.98 -12.29
C THR A 157 -1.46 9.70 -11.81
N PHE A 158 -2.44 9.68 -12.74
CA PHE A 158 -3.83 9.38 -12.41
C PHE A 158 -4.02 7.94 -11.93
N ARG A 159 -3.35 6.97 -12.55
CA ARG A 159 -3.53 5.56 -12.24
C ARG A 159 -2.54 5.11 -11.18
N LYS A 160 -3.06 4.55 -10.11
CA LYS A 160 -2.26 4.15 -8.97
C LYS A 160 -2.59 2.72 -8.57
N TYR A 161 -1.56 1.91 -8.43
CA TYR A 161 -1.68 0.50 -8.10
C TYR A 161 -0.79 0.13 -6.92
N ILE A 162 -1.35 -0.63 -5.98
CA ILE A 162 -0.59 -1.30 -4.93
C ILE A 162 -0.66 -2.80 -5.21
N LEU A 163 0.49 -3.43 -5.42
CA LEU A 163 0.63 -4.87 -5.60
C LEU A 163 1.34 -5.45 -4.39
N VAL A 164 0.64 -6.25 -3.61
CA VAL A 164 1.16 -6.87 -2.38
C VAL A 164 1.41 -8.35 -2.62
N VAL A 165 2.59 -8.83 -2.24
CA VAL A 165 2.93 -10.26 -2.17
C VAL A 165 3.21 -10.59 -0.70
N THR A 166 2.44 -11.52 -0.12
CA THR A 166 2.53 -11.87 1.30
C THR A 166 2.16 -13.34 1.52
N ASP A 167 2.82 -13.99 2.47
CA ASP A 167 2.52 -15.34 2.94
C ASP A 167 1.91 -15.36 4.35
N GLY A 168 1.69 -14.18 4.95
CA GLY A 168 1.31 -14.05 6.35
C GLY A 168 0.10 -13.14 6.61
N LYS A 169 -0.53 -13.38 7.77
CA LYS A 169 -1.58 -12.51 8.31
C LYS A 169 -0.93 -11.30 8.97
N ASN A 170 -1.68 -10.19 9.01
CA ASN A 170 -1.21 -9.02 9.75
C ASN A 170 -1.06 -9.33 11.24
N THR A 171 0.15 -9.24 11.76
CA THR A 171 0.46 -9.47 13.19
C THR A 171 0.75 -8.17 13.92
N ASN A 172 1.04 -7.09 13.19
CA ASN A 172 1.50 -5.83 13.72
C ASN A 172 0.81 -4.61 13.13
N GLY A 173 0.66 -3.58 13.94
CA GLY A 173 0.21 -2.26 13.50
C GLY A 173 -1.29 -2.19 13.19
N ARG A 174 -1.64 -1.26 12.29
CA ARG A 174 -3.02 -0.98 11.90
C ARG A 174 -3.63 -2.15 11.12
N SER A 175 -4.94 -2.34 11.30
CA SER A 175 -5.70 -3.31 10.51
C SER A 175 -5.58 -3.01 9.01
N PRO A 176 -5.12 -3.97 8.17
CA PRO A 176 -5.03 -3.77 6.73
C PRO A 176 -6.38 -3.49 6.08
N ARG A 177 -7.48 -4.10 6.57
CA ARG A 177 -8.86 -3.80 6.14
C ARG A 177 -9.18 -2.32 6.30
N ARG A 178 -8.97 -1.76 7.51
CA ARG A 178 -9.27 -0.34 7.76
C ARG A 178 -8.42 0.59 6.92
N VAL A 179 -7.15 0.26 6.72
CA VAL A 179 -6.26 1.06 5.87
C VAL A 179 -6.68 0.99 4.41
N ALA A 180 -7.05 -0.19 3.90
CA ALA A 180 -7.54 -0.36 2.54
C ALA A 180 -8.84 0.42 2.29
N GLU A 181 -9.79 0.36 3.23
CA GLU A 181 -11.05 1.12 3.20
C GLU A 181 -10.77 2.63 3.20
N GLU A 182 -9.84 3.10 4.03
CA GLU A 182 -9.44 4.50 4.08
C GLU A 182 -8.80 4.95 2.77
N ILE A 183 -7.89 4.17 2.20
CA ILE A 183 -7.26 4.45 0.91
C ILE A 183 -8.32 4.54 -0.19
N SER A 184 -9.20 3.55 -0.29
CA SER A 184 -10.26 3.50 -1.31
C SER A 184 -11.21 4.69 -1.20
N ARG A 185 -11.66 5.02 0.01
CA ARG A 185 -12.56 6.14 0.25
C ARG A 185 -11.89 7.48 -0.08
N ARG A 186 -10.66 7.71 0.40
CA ARG A 186 -9.95 8.98 0.18
C ARG A 186 -9.54 9.19 -1.28
N SER A 187 -9.17 8.13 -1.98
CA SER A 187 -8.82 8.19 -3.40
C SER A 187 -10.03 8.10 -4.33
N GLU A 188 -11.25 8.03 -3.79
CA GLU A 188 -12.47 7.79 -4.57
C GLU A 188 -12.35 6.55 -5.50
N GLY A 189 -11.54 5.58 -5.08
CA GLY A 189 -11.24 4.36 -5.84
C GLY A 189 -10.15 4.50 -6.91
N ALA A 190 -9.46 5.65 -6.97
CA ALA A 190 -8.35 5.84 -7.91
C ALA A 190 -7.12 4.97 -7.61
N VAL A 191 -6.95 4.53 -6.34
CA VAL A 191 -5.92 3.57 -5.97
C VAL A 191 -6.51 2.16 -5.99
N ARG A 192 -6.02 1.30 -6.87
CA ARG A 192 -6.41 -0.11 -6.93
C ARG A 192 -5.41 -0.99 -6.20
N MET A 193 -5.92 -2.01 -5.52
CA MET A 193 -5.11 -2.90 -4.71
C MET A 193 -5.21 -4.33 -5.23
N TYR A 194 -4.06 -4.97 -5.41
CA TYR A 194 -3.92 -6.37 -5.80
C TYR A 194 -3.11 -7.12 -4.75
N PHE A 195 -3.62 -8.24 -4.29
CA PHE A 195 -2.94 -9.09 -3.33
C PHE A 195 -2.68 -10.46 -3.94
N VAL A 196 -1.44 -10.90 -3.84
CA VAL A 196 -1.05 -12.28 -4.12
C VAL A 196 -0.76 -12.97 -2.79
N ALA A 197 -1.68 -13.85 -2.39
CA ALA A 197 -1.55 -14.69 -1.20
C ALA A 197 -0.64 -15.88 -1.54
N PHE A 198 0.62 -15.81 -1.12
CA PHE A 198 1.62 -16.81 -1.44
C PHE A 198 1.66 -17.87 -0.35
N ASP A 199 1.29 -19.10 -0.68
CA ASP A 199 1.22 -20.25 0.24
C ASP A 199 0.36 -20.01 1.50
N ILE A 200 -0.67 -19.17 1.37
CA ILE A 200 -1.67 -18.88 2.39
C ILE A 200 -3.06 -18.81 1.73
N ASP A 201 -4.12 -19.02 2.50
CA ASP A 201 -5.48 -18.89 1.99
C ASP A 201 -5.78 -17.43 1.58
N ALA A 202 -6.13 -17.24 0.32
CA ALA A 202 -6.48 -15.93 -0.22
C ALA A 202 -7.70 -15.28 0.49
N ASN A 203 -8.54 -16.06 1.15
CA ASN A 203 -9.68 -15.54 1.92
C ASN A 203 -9.25 -14.70 3.13
N GLU A 204 -8.03 -14.85 3.63
CA GLU A 204 -7.46 -13.97 4.67
C GLU A 204 -7.45 -12.50 4.24
N PHE A 205 -7.39 -12.26 2.95
CA PHE A 205 -7.37 -10.93 2.34
C PHE A 205 -8.67 -10.59 1.60
N ALA A 206 -9.79 -11.28 1.88
CA ALA A 206 -11.07 -11.06 1.20
C ALA A 206 -11.56 -9.60 1.26
N PHE A 207 -11.15 -8.83 2.30
CA PHE A 207 -11.46 -7.40 2.45
C PHE A 207 -10.99 -6.55 1.27
N VAL A 208 -10.01 -7.02 0.49
CA VAL A 208 -9.51 -6.29 -0.69
C VAL A 208 -10.60 -6.18 -1.76
N ARG A 209 -11.49 -7.19 -1.84
CA ARG A 209 -12.63 -7.17 -2.77
C ARG A 209 -13.67 -6.11 -2.40
N ASP A 210 -13.82 -5.81 -1.10
CA ASP A 210 -14.76 -4.80 -0.61
C ASP A 210 -14.39 -3.38 -1.05
N VAL A 211 -13.10 -3.19 -1.39
CA VAL A 211 -12.53 -1.91 -1.88
C VAL A 211 -12.21 -1.94 -3.38
N ARG A 212 -12.91 -2.78 -4.15
CA ARG A 212 -12.73 -2.95 -5.60
C ARG A 212 -11.32 -3.43 -6.00
N GLY A 213 -10.59 -4.02 -5.07
CA GLY A 213 -9.33 -4.67 -5.36
C GLY A 213 -9.51 -6.15 -5.67
N GLU A 214 -8.42 -6.84 -5.87
CA GLU A 214 -8.42 -8.26 -6.18
C GLU A 214 -7.44 -9.01 -5.31
N VAL A 215 -7.79 -10.23 -4.94
CA VAL A 215 -6.91 -11.16 -4.26
C VAL A 215 -6.91 -12.49 -4.99
N VAL A 216 -5.70 -12.99 -5.25
CA VAL A 216 -5.47 -14.30 -5.86
C VAL A 216 -4.54 -15.13 -4.98
N GLY A 217 -4.74 -16.44 -4.99
CA GLY A 217 -3.85 -17.38 -4.30
C GLY A 217 -2.76 -17.90 -5.22
N ALA A 218 -1.58 -18.12 -4.66
CA ALA A 218 -0.45 -18.78 -5.30
C ALA A 218 0.11 -19.85 -4.34
N SER A 219 -0.05 -21.10 -4.66
CA SER A 219 0.32 -22.22 -3.77
C SER A 219 1.79 -22.62 -3.85
N ASN A 220 2.53 -22.13 -4.83
CA ASN A 220 3.96 -22.41 -5.07
C ASN A 220 4.59 -21.32 -5.95
N GLY A 221 5.89 -21.43 -6.23
CA GLY A 221 6.62 -20.43 -7.01
C GLY A 221 6.14 -20.27 -8.44
N ASP A 222 5.78 -21.35 -9.12
CA ASP A 222 5.27 -21.28 -10.50
C ASP A 222 3.89 -20.60 -10.54
N ALA A 223 3.02 -20.94 -9.58
CA ALA A 223 1.73 -20.27 -9.42
C ALA A 223 1.94 -18.79 -9.10
N LEU A 224 2.92 -18.43 -8.26
CA LEU A 224 3.24 -17.05 -7.93
C LEU A 224 3.63 -16.25 -9.18
N ARG A 225 4.54 -16.78 -10.00
CA ARG A 225 4.95 -16.16 -11.27
C ARG A 225 3.76 -15.96 -12.22
N ALA A 226 2.93 -17.00 -12.38
CA ALA A 226 1.75 -16.94 -13.24
C ALA A 226 0.75 -15.88 -12.76
N ARG A 227 0.47 -15.80 -11.45
CA ARG A 227 -0.45 -14.82 -10.89
C ARG A 227 0.07 -13.39 -10.95
N LEU A 228 1.36 -13.20 -10.71
CA LEU A 228 2.00 -11.90 -10.88
C LEU A 228 1.92 -11.42 -12.34
N ASP A 229 2.22 -12.30 -13.31
CA ASP A 229 2.12 -11.95 -14.73
C ASP A 229 0.68 -11.65 -15.15
N GLU A 230 -0.29 -12.45 -14.70
CA GLU A 230 -1.72 -12.23 -14.96
C GLU A 230 -2.20 -10.86 -14.46
N ILE A 231 -1.87 -10.50 -13.21
CA ILE A 231 -2.27 -9.21 -12.64
C ILE A 231 -1.53 -8.08 -13.32
N TYR A 232 -0.23 -8.20 -13.42
CA TYR A 232 0.61 -7.09 -13.85
C TYR A 232 0.41 -6.77 -15.34
N ARG A 233 0.55 -7.75 -16.21
CA ARG A 233 0.34 -7.59 -17.65
C ARG A 233 -1.13 -7.50 -18.01
N GLY A 234 -1.92 -8.45 -17.49
CA GLY A 234 -3.31 -8.62 -17.91
C GLY A 234 -4.23 -7.53 -17.37
N LYS A 235 -3.85 -6.86 -16.27
CA LYS A 235 -4.70 -5.84 -15.64
C LYS A 235 -3.99 -4.49 -15.53
N ILE A 236 -2.86 -4.41 -14.82
CA ILE A 236 -2.21 -3.13 -14.55
C ILE A 236 -1.71 -2.47 -15.84
N LEU A 237 -0.92 -3.17 -16.63
CA LEU A 237 -0.37 -2.62 -17.87
C LEU A 237 -1.42 -2.49 -18.98
N SER A 238 -2.40 -3.41 -19.09
CA SER A 238 -3.48 -3.29 -20.08
C SER A 238 -4.40 -2.12 -19.80
N GLU A 239 -4.81 -1.93 -18.53
CA GLU A 239 -5.62 -0.75 -18.14
C GLU A 239 -4.87 0.57 -18.36
N ALA A 240 -3.55 0.55 -18.25
CA ALA A 240 -2.72 1.69 -18.56
C ALA A 240 -2.80 2.06 -20.07
N LEU A 241 -2.90 1.08 -20.96
CA LEU A 241 -3.05 1.28 -22.42
C LEU A 241 -4.43 1.84 -22.80
N ASP A 242 -5.51 1.26 -22.26
CA ASP A 242 -6.89 1.64 -22.61
C ASP A 242 -7.18 3.11 -22.33
N ALA A 243 -6.45 3.74 -21.42
CA ALA A 243 -6.60 5.16 -21.13
C ALA A 243 -5.91 6.08 -22.13
N GLY A 244 -4.87 5.62 -22.81
CA GLY A 244 -4.20 6.39 -23.87
C GLY A 244 -5.09 6.56 -25.11
N GLU A 245 -5.93 5.58 -25.39
CA GLU A 245 -6.80 5.57 -26.57
C GLU A 245 -8.11 6.37 -26.36
N THR A 246 -8.54 6.59 -25.13
CA THR A 246 -9.83 7.26 -24.84
C THR A 246 -9.75 8.78 -24.66
N ASN A 247 -8.59 9.42 -24.84
CA ASN A 247 -8.47 10.87 -24.78
C ASN A 247 -8.25 11.52 -26.16
N PRO A 248 -9.33 11.84 -26.94
CA PRO A 248 -9.22 12.48 -28.24
C PRO A 248 -8.77 13.95 -28.17
N ALA A 249 -8.60 14.52 -26.96
CA ALA A 249 -8.24 15.93 -26.78
C ALA A 249 -6.76 16.25 -27.08
N ALA A 250 -5.88 15.25 -27.17
CA ALA A 250 -4.46 15.47 -27.46
C ALA A 250 -4.14 15.54 -28.97
N ALA A 251 -5.06 15.12 -29.84
CA ALA A 251 -4.84 15.07 -31.29
C ALA A 251 -5.07 16.41 -32.04
N ASP A 252 -5.65 17.43 -31.39
CA ASP A 252 -6.08 18.67 -32.09
C ASP A 252 -5.16 19.89 -31.84
N SER A 253 -4.02 19.73 -31.19
CA SER A 253 -3.09 20.85 -30.98
C SER A 253 -2.10 21.10 -32.13
N THR A 254 -2.05 20.25 -33.16
CA THR A 254 -1.08 20.37 -34.27
C THR A 254 -1.65 20.96 -35.54
N SER A 255 -2.95 21.35 -35.62
CA SER A 255 -3.57 21.93 -36.83
C SER A 255 -3.96 23.39 -36.71
N ARG A 256 -3.29 24.20 -35.89
CA ARG A 256 -3.41 25.66 -36.06
C ARG A 256 -2.53 26.12 -37.19
N LYS A 257 -3.12 26.22 -38.41
CA LYS A 257 -2.56 26.96 -39.54
C LYS A 257 -2.20 28.39 -39.08
N PRO A 258 -1.03 28.92 -39.45
CA PRO A 258 -0.67 30.29 -39.12
C PRO A 258 -1.65 31.23 -39.87
N VAL A 259 -2.25 32.15 -39.13
CA VAL A 259 -3.07 33.25 -39.68
C VAL A 259 -2.12 34.19 -40.40
N PRO A 260 -2.37 34.54 -41.71
CA PRO A 260 -1.56 35.49 -42.42
C PRO A 260 -1.73 36.91 -41.84
N PRO A 261 -0.66 37.74 -41.84
CA PRO A 261 -0.72 39.10 -41.33
C PRO A 261 -1.65 39.98 -42.15
N PRO A 262 -2.32 41.00 -41.54
CA PRO A 262 -3.19 41.89 -42.23
C PRO A 262 -2.40 42.78 -43.20
N ASN A 263 -2.95 42.98 -44.43
CA ASN A 263 -2.42 43.86 -45.47
C ASN A 263 -2.36 45.32 -44.98
N PRO A 264 -1.23 46.04 -45.19
CA PRO A 264 -1.17 47.47 -44.92
C PRO A 264 -1.98 48.24 -45.97
N LYS A 265 -2.77 49.19 -45.47
CA LYS A 265 -3.38 50.25 -46.29
C LYS A 265 -2.42 51.40 -46.46
#